data_dbc1673b371db4ad88529fde48bcd71a
#
_entry.id   dbc1673b371db4ad88529fde48bcd71a
#
_cell.length_a   1.000
_cell.length_b   1.000
_cell.length_c   1.000
_cell.angle_alpha   90.00
_cell.angle_beta   90.00
_cell.angle_gamma   90.00
#
_symmetry.space_group_name_H-M   'P 1'
#
loop_
_entity.id
_entity.type
_entity.pdbx_description
1 polymer ?
#
loop_
_entity_poly.entity_id
_entity_poly.type
_entity_poly.pdbx_seq_one_letter_code
_entity_poly.pdbx_strand_id
1 'polypeptide(L)'
;MAAFRIFIADDHEVVRKGLCALLQAEPGWEVCGEAADGREATEKIRELKPDVSILDIGMPGLNGLEATRQILKDDPRAKVLVLTFHDSDQVVRDVLNAGARGFLLKSDAARDLVVAIEALRRDKTFFTSKVAAMVLEGYLKGGTKAAAVAVGRDRLTPREREVVQLLAEGKSTKEVAVALGLSVKTAETHRSNIMRKLQLHSVSDLVLYAVRNNIVHVVQSTID
;
A
#
# COMPACT_ATOMS: atom_id res chain seq x y z
N MET A 1 -4.91 -29.34 -12.71
CA MET A 1 -4.01 -28.58 -11.80
C MET A 1 -4.87 -27.56 -11.09
N ALA A 2 -4.58 -27.21 -9.81
CA ALA A 2 -5.29 -26.13 -9.15
C ALA A 2 -5.00 -24.80 -9.89
N ALA A 3 -6.01 -23.94 -10.01
CA ALA A 3 -5.85 -22.62 -10.60
C ALA A 3 -4.90 -21.78 -9.74
N PHE A 4 -4.09 -20.93 -10.38
CA PHE A 4 -3.26 -19.95 -9.69
C PHE A 4 -4.12 -18.74 -9.31
N ARG A 5 -4.25 -18.51 -8.01
CA ARG A 5 -5.25 -17.61 -7.43
C ARG A 5 -4.67 -16.23 -7.17
N ILE A 6 -5.28 -15.21 -7.75
CA ILE A 6 -4.84 -13.83 -7.68
C ILE A 6 -5.94 -12.98 -7.03
N PHE A 7 -5.55 -12.11 -6.11
CA PHE A 7 -6.44 -11.12 -5.51
C PHE A 7 -6.08 -9.71 -5.98
N ILE A 8 -7.07 -8.85 -6.21
CA ILE A 8 -6.86 -7.49 -6.69
C ILE A 8 -7.55 -6.49 -5.76
N ALA A 9 -6.81 -5.46 -5.32
CA ALA A 9 -7.39 -4.32 -4.61
C ALA A 9 -6.95 -3.01 -5.27
N ASP A 10 -7.93 -2.22 -5.68
CA ASP A 10 -7.78 -0.90 -6.31
C ASP A 10 -9.10 -0.14 -6.15
N ASP A 11 -9.07 1.12 -5.75
CA ASP A 11 -10.28 1.93 -5.57
C ASP A 11 -10.89 2.39 -6.90
N HIS A 12 -10.10 2.37 -7.99
CA HIS A 12 -10.55 2.71 -9.33
C HIS A 12 -11.17 1.50 -10.04
N GLU A 13 -12.49 1.46 -10.15
CA GLU A 13 -13.21 0.34 -10.76
C GLU A 13 -12.73 0.00 -12.19
N VAL A 14 -12.46 1.02 -13.02
CA VAL A 14 -12.00 0.81 -14.40
C VAL A 14 -10.64 0.11 -14.43
N VAL A 15 -9.72 0.53 -13.57
CA VAL A 15 -8.40 -0.11 -13.44
C VAL A 15 -8.57 -1.55 -12.97
N ARG A 16 -9.35 -1.77 -11.93
CA ARG A 16 -9.61 -3.10 -11.37
C ARG A 16 -10.20 -4.05 -12.40
N LYS A 17 -11.21 -3.59 -13.17
CA LYS A 17 -11.80 -4.39 -14.27
C LYS A 17 -10.79 -4.68 -15.38
N GLY A 18 -9.95 -3.71 -15.75
CA GLY A 18 -8.88 -3.90 -16.73
C GLY A 18 -7.86 -4.94 -16.28
N LEU A 19 -7.43 -4.89 -15.03
CA LEU A 19 -6.51 -5.88 -14.45
C LEU A 19 -7.14 -7.27 -14.43
N CYS A 20 -8.42 -7.39 -14.01
CA CYS A 20 -9.15 -8.66 -14.03
C CYS A 20 -9.18 -9.27 -15.44
N ALA A 21 -9.49 -8.46 -16.45
CA ALA A 21 -9.55 -8.93 -17.85
C ALA A 21 -8.19 -9.43 -18.35
N LEU A 22 -7.10 -8.72 -18.03
CA LEU A 22 -5.73 -9.13 -18.38
C LEU A 22 -5.35 -10.46 -17.73
N LEU A 23 -5.67 -10.64 -16.46
CA LEU A 23 -5.27 -11.82 -15.71
C LEU A 23 -6.11 -13.05 -16.04
N GLN A 24 -7.41 -12.86 -16.29
CA GLN A 24 -8.32 -13.94 -16.71
C GLN A 24 -8.03 -14.45 -18.12
N ALA A 25 -7.32 -13.68 -18.95
CA ALA A 25 -6.86 -14.12 -20.26
C ALA A 25 -5.73 -15.16 -20.19
N GLU A 26 -5.03 -15.25 -19.04
CA GLU A 26 -3.92 -16.18 -18.86
C GLU A 26 -4.41 -17.59 -18.47
N PRO A 27 -4.01 -18.64 -19.18
CA PRO A 27 -4.45 -20.00 -18.91
C PRO A 27 -4.07 -20.46 -17.49
N GLY A 28 -5.05 -20.95 -16.75
CA GLY A 28 -4.86 -21.50 -15.40
C GLY A 28 -4.74 -20.47 -14.29
N TRP A 29 -5.00 -19.18 -14.58
CA TRP A 29 -5.10 -18.13 -13.58
C TRP A 29 -6.56 -17.82 -13.23
N GLU A 30 -6.79 -17.46 -11.99
CA GLU A 30 -8.11 -17.12 -11.45
C GLU A 30 -8.02 -15.86 -10.58
N VAL A 31 -8.84 -14.86 -10.85
CA VAL A 31 -9.07 -13.76 -9.92
C VAL A 31 -10.05 -14.24 -8.87
N CYS A 32 -9.54 -14.62 -7.70
CA CYS A 32 -10.31 -15.22 -6.62
C CYS A 32 -11.05 -14.20 -5.75
N GLY A 33 -10.77 -12.91 -5.89
CA GLY A 33 -11.45 -11.85 -5.17
C GLY A 33 -10.95 -10.46 -5.54
N GLU A 34 -11.79 -9.48 -5.24
CA GLU A 34 -11.54 -8.06 -5.47
C GLU A 34 -11.89 -7.24 -4.21
N ALA A 35 -11.25 -6.07 -4.04
CA ALA A 35 -11.60 -5.07 -3.04
C ALA A 35 -11.42 -3.66 -3.60
N ALA A 36 -12.13 -2.69 -3.00
CA ALA A 36 -12.01 -1.27 -3.34
C ALA A 36 -11.29 -0.45 -2.25
N ASP A 37 -10.98 -1.06 -1.12
CA ASP A 37 -10.23 -0.44 -0.03
C ASP A 37 -9.32 -1.46 0.67
N GLY A 38 -8.36 -0.95 1.45
CA GLY A 38 -7.35 -1.79 2.08
C GLY A 38 -7.87 -2.64 3.24
N ARG A 39 -8.97 -2.27 3.90
CA ARG A 39 -9.56 -3.07 4.99
C ARG A 39 -10.24 -4.29 4.42
N GLU A 40 -11.12 -4.09 3.45
CA GLU A 40 -11.75 -5.16 2.71
C GLU A 40 -10.71 -6.11 2.12
N ALA A 41 -9.63 -5.52 1.56
CA ALA A 41 -8.52 -6.31 1.01
C ALA A 41 -7.85 -7.19 2.06
N THR A 42 -7.49 -6.65 3.23
CA THR A 42 -6.82 -7.44 4.29
C THR A 42 -7.71 -8.56 4.82
N GLU A 43 -9.01 -8.31 5.00
CA GLU A 43 -9.98 -9.31 5.46
C GLU A 43 -10.14 -10.43 4.44
N LYS A 44 -10.42 -10.10 3.19
CA LYS A 44 -10.60 -11.08 2.10
C LYS A 44 -9.34 -11.89 1.80
N ILE A 45 -8.16 -11.26 1.81
CA ILE A 45 -6.89 -11.96 1.60
C ILE A 45 -6.63 -12.99 2.70
N ARG A 46 -6.94 -12.66 3.95
CA ARG A 46 -6.82 -13.61 5.07
C ARG A 46 -7.72 -14.83 4.90
N GLU A 47 -8.95 -14.64 4.39
CA GLU A 47 -9.91 -15.71 4.16
C GLU A 47 -9.58 -16.53 2.93
N LEU A 48 -9.31 -15.85 1.81
CA LEU A 48 -9.14 -16.47 0.49
C LEU A 48 -7.75 -17.10 0.30
N LYS A 49 -6.72 -16.59 0.98
CA LYS A 49 -5.32 -17.01 0.87
C LYS A 49 -4.86 -17.15 -0.59
N PRO A 50 -4.86 -16.05 -1.35
CA PRO A 50 -4.42 -16.05 -2.74
C PRO A 50 -2.93 -16.39 -2.86
N ASP A 51 -2.52 -16.89 -4.03
CA ASP A 51 -1.10 -17.12 -4.32
C ASP A 51 -0.33 -15.80 -4.51
N VAL A 52 -1.00 -14.76 -5.06
CA VAL A 52 -0.47 -13.39 -5.20
C VAL A 52 -1.59 -12.39 -4.94
N SER A 53 -1.28 -11.31 -4.23
CA SER A 53 -2.16 -10.16 -4.03
C SER A 53 -1.60 -8.94 -4.74
N ILE A 54 -2.42 -8.26 -5.52
CA ILE A 54 -2.11 -7.01 -6.20
C ILE A 54 -2.82 -5.89 -5.43
N LEU A 55 -2.05 -4.91 -4.93
CA LEU A 55 -2.59 -3.83 -4.10
C LEU A 55 -2.22 -2.47 -4.68
N ASP A 56 -3.21 -1.62 -4.93
CA ASP A 56 -2.95 -0.20 -5.15
C ASP A 56 -2.54 0.49 -3.86
N ILE A 57 -1.65 1.48 -3.95
CA ILE A 57 -1.27 2.30 -2.78
C ILE A 57 -2.40 3.25 -2.38
N GLY A 58 -3.07 3.87 -3.37
CA GLY A 58 -3.96 5.02 -3.18
C GLY A 58 -5.34 4.71 -2.60
N MET A 59 -5.56 3.55 -2.01
CA MET A 59 -6.87 3.14 -1.51
C MET A 59 -7.32 3.94 -0.28
N PRO A 60 -8.65 4.24 -0.18
CA PRO A 60 -9.22 4.98 0.93
C PRO A 60 -9.23 4.17 2.23
N GLY A 61 -9.28 4.87 3.36
CA GLY A 61 -9.44 4.31 4.71
C GLY A 61 -8.23 3.55 5.24
N LEU A 62 -7.68 2.61 4.49
CA LEU A 62 -6.42 1.90 4.72
C LEU A 62 -5.68 1.82 3.39
N ASN A 63 -4.57 2.52 3.27
CA ASN A 63 -3.78 2.51 2.02
C ASN A 63 -3.07 1.18 1.80
N GLY A 64 -2.67 0.90 0.54
CA GLY A 64 -2.07 -0.37 0.17
C GLY A 64 -0.74 -0.68 0.83
N LEU A 65 0.03 0.32 1.25
CA LEU A 65 1.28 0.09 1.99
C LEU A 65 1.00 -0.44 3.40
N GLU A 66 0.02 0.15 4.08
CA GLU A 66 -0.37 -0.32 5.41
C GLU A 66 -1.10 -1.66 5.34
N ALA A 67 -1.94 -1.87 4.31
CA ALA A 67 -2.53 -3.17 4.02
C ALA A 67 -1.45 -4.23 3.79
N THR A 68 -0.41 -3.93 3.00
CA THR A 68 0.73 -4.82 2.78
C THR A 68 1.43 -5.20 4.09
N ARG A 69 1.69 -4.23 4.98
CA ARG A 69 2.31 -4.51 6.30
C ARG A 69 1.44 -5.42 7.16
N GLN A 70 0.14 -5.21 7.18
CA GLN A 70 -0.79 -6.04 7.95
C GLN A 70 -0.85 -7.47 7.38
N ILE A 71 -0.97 -7.62 6.06
CA ILE A 71 -0.98 -8.94 5.40
C ILE A 71 0.30 -9.71 5.72
N LEU A 72 1.48 -9.08 5.57
CA LEU A 72 2.78 -9.72 5.81
C LEU A 72 3.07 -9.97 7.29
N LYS A 73 2.44 -9.23 8.20
CA LYS A 73 2.46 -9.52 9.63
C LYS A 73 1.67 -10.79 9.96
N ASP A 74 0.51 -10.97 9.30
CA ASP A 74 -0.36 -12.15 9.50
C ASP A 74 0.19 -13.38 8.76
N ASP A 75 0.69 -13.22 7.54
CA ASP A 75 1.39 -14.26 6.76
C ASP A 75 2.68 -13.71 6.12
N PRO A 76 3.85 -13.94 6.73
CA PRO A 76 5.14 -13.51 6.19
C PRO A 76 5.52 -14.11 4.83
N ARG A 77 4.81 -15.14 4.36
CA ARG A 77 5.04 -15.78 3.05
C ARG A 77 4.13 -15.23 1.95
N ALA A 78 3.14 -14.42 2.31
CA ALA A 78 2.25 -13.80 1.32
C ALA A 78 3.07 -13.05 0.26
N LYS A 79 2.61 -13.13 -0.98
CA LYS A 79 3.25 -12.46 -2.12
C LYS A 79 2.42 -11.25 -2.49
N VAL A 80 2.98 -10.07 -2.26
CA VAL A 80 2.30 -8.81 -2.57
C VAL A 80 3.04 -8.10 -3.69
N LEU A 81 2.28 -7.77 -4.75
CA LEU A 81 2.66 -6.86 -5.83
C LEU A 81 1.96 -5.52 -5.59
N VAL A 82 2.73 -4.47 -5.41
CA VAL A 82 2.18 -3.12 -5.25
C VAL A 82 2.07 -2.44 -6.60
N LEU A 83 0.89 -1.89 -6.90
CA LEU A 83 0.63 -1.03 -8.05
C LEU A 83 0.51 0.43 -7.60
N THR A 84 0.96 1.38 -8.43
CA THR A 84 0.82 2.81 -8.14
C THR A 84 0.98 3.65 -9.42
N PHE A 85 0.46 4.87 -9.42
CA PHE A 85 0.78 5.87 -10.43
C PHE A 85 2.08 6.64 -10.13
N HIS A 86 2.64 6.52 -8.91
CA HIS A 86 3.76 7.33 -8.46
C HIS A 86 5.06 6.52 -8.43
N ASP A 87 6.10 7.07 -9.06
CA ASP A 87 7.42 6.45 -9.19
C ASP A 87 8.52 7.15 -8.37
N SER A 88 8.14 7.97 -7.38
CA SER A 88 9.13 8.68 -6.56
C SER A 88 9.98 7.72 -5.73
N ASP A 89 11.23 8.12 -5.49
CA ASP A 89 12.16 7.34 -4.68
C ASP A 89 11.63 7.04 -3.27
N GLN A 90 10.81 7.93 -2.73
CA GLN A 90 10.20 7.73 -1.42
C GLN A 90 9.15 6.61 -1.46
N VAL A 91 8.27 6.60 -2.48
CA VAL A 91 7.28 5.53 -2.68
C VAL A 91 7.96 4.18 -2.81
N VAL A 92 9.02 4.09 -3.61
CA VAL A 92 9.78 2.85 -3.76
C VAL A 92 10.35 2.36 -2.43
N ARG A 93 10.97 3.25 -1.64
CA ARG A 93 11.46 2.90 -0.30
C ARG A 93 10.34 2.42 0.62
N ASP A 94 9.18 3.07 0.59
CA ASP A 94 8.04 2.71 1.42
C ASP A 94 7.47 1.33 1.04
N VAL A 95 7.42 0.99 -0.25
CA VAL A 95 7.03 -0.32 -0.77
C VAL A 95 8.00 -1.42 -0.30
N LEU A 96 9.32 -1.17 -0.43
CA LEU A 96 10.35 -2.10 0.04
C LEU A 96 10.29 -2.30 1.56
N ASN A 97 10.10 -1.20 2.32
CA ASN A 97 9.97 -1.25 3.78
C ASN A 97 8.66 -1.92 4.24
N ALA A 98 7.61 -1.88 3.42
CA ALA A 98 6.38 -2.64 3.68
C ALA A 98 6.58 -4.14 3.47
N GLY A 99 7.66 -4.56 2.80
CA GLY A 99 8.00 -5.96 2.54
C GLY A 99 7.38 -6.54 1.27
N ALA A 100 6.84 -5.71 0.38
CA ALA A 100 6.29 -6.18 -0.89
C ALA A 100 7.38 -6.90 -1.72
N ARG A 101 6.96 -7.93 -2.45
CA ARG A 101 7.86 -8.70 -3.32
C ARG A 101 7.90 -8.19 -4.75
N GLY A 102 6.99 -7.27 -5.11
CA GLY A 102 6.97 -6.64 -6.41
C GLY A 102 6.44 -5.22 -6.36
N PHE A 103 6.90 -4.42 -7.32
CA PHE A 103 6.46 -3.06 -7.56
C PHE A 103 6.29 -2.84 -9.05
N LEU A 104 5.16 -2.25 -9.45
CA LEU A 104 4.84 -1.97 -10.84
C LEU A 104 4.07 -0.64 -10.92
N LEU A 105 4.40 0.17 -11.91
CA LEU A 105 3.59 1.35 -12.23
C LEU A 105 2.31 0.94 -12.95
N LYS A 106 1.19 1.58 -12.62
CA LYS A 106 -0.08 1.34 -13.31
C LYS A 106 0.00 1.64 -14.82
N SER A 107 0.84 2.60 -15.23
CA SER A 107 1.14 2.88 -16.64
C SER A 107 1.79 1.71 -17.39
N ASP A 108 2.52 0.86 -16.68
CA ASP A 108 3.25 -0.28 -17.25
C ASP A 108 2.48 -1.61 -17.10
N ALA A 109 1.34 -1.59 -16.39
CA ALA A 109 0.60 -2.80 -16.04
C ALA A 109 0.20 -3.62 -17.28
N ALA A 110 -0.26 -2.97 -18.34
CA ALA A 110 -0.64 -3.68 -19.57
C ALA A 110 0.51 -4.48 -20.21
N ARG A 111 1.76 -4.04 -20.01
CA ARG A 111 2.95 -4.69 -20.57
C ARG A 111 3.59 -5.69 -19.61
N ASP A 112 3.70 -5.32 -18.34
CA ASP A 112 4.61 -6.01 -17.41
C ASP A 112 3.88 -6.81 -16.32
N LEU A 113 2.54 -6.71 -16.20
CA LEU A 113 1.79 -7.36 -15.11
C LEU A 113 1.93 -8.88 -15.11
N VAL A 114 1.77 -9.51 -16.27
CA VAL A 114 1.88 -10.97 -16.40
C VAL A 114 3.28 -11.44 -16.04
N VAL A 115 4.31 -10.70 -16.49
CA VAL A 115 5.72 -11.01 -16.19
C VAL A 115 6.00 -10.87 -14.69
N ALA A 116 5.45 -9.81 -14.07
CA ALA A 116 5.59 -9.58 -12.64
C ALA A 116 4.98 -10.72 -11.81
N ILE A 117 3.77 -11.13 -12.14
CA ILE A 117 3.08 -12.23 -11.44
C ILE A 117 3.80 -13.57 -11.66
N GLU A 118 4.26 -13.86 -12.87
CA GLU A 118 5.06 -15.07 -13.13
C GLU A 118 6.38 -15.08 -12.35
N ALA A 119 7.01 -13.92 -12.14
CA ALA A 119 8.18 -13.83 -11.27
C ALA A 119 7.81 -14.17 -9.82
N LEU A 120 6.73 -13.58 -9.28
CA LEU A 120 6.27 -13.85 -7.92
C LEU A 120 5.79 -15.30 -7.76
N ARG A 121 5.17 -15.89 -8.78
CA ARG A 121 4.79 -17.31 -8.79
C ARG A 121 6.00 -18.22 -8.56
N ARG A 122 7.14 -17.87 -9.16
CA ARG A 122 8.42 -18.60 -9.03
C ARG A 122 9.25 -18.16 -7.81
N ASP A 123 8.65 -17.53 -6.82
CA ASP A 123 9.29 -17.00 -5.60
C ASP A 123 10.40 -15.96 -5.88
N LYS A 124 10.39 -15.33 -7.05
CA LYS A 124 11.27 -14.22 -7.41
C LYS A 124 10.60 -12.89 -7.09
N THR A 125 11.40 -11.86 -6.91
CA THR A 125 10.94 -10.48 -6.81
C THR A 125 10.80 -9.86 -8.20
N PHE A 126 9.91 -8.87 -8.34
CA PHE A 126 9.78 -8.08 -9.55
C PHE A 126 9.86 -6.58 -9.22
N PHE A 127 10.95 -5.97 -9.64
CA PHE A 127 11.18 -4.53 -9.49
C PHE A 127 11.70 -3.96 -10.81
N THR A 128 11.30 -2.74 -11.14
CA THR A 128 11.81 -2.03 -12.30
C THR A 128 13.32 -1.76 -12.17
N SER A 129 14.01 -1.52 -13.28
CA SER A 129 15.45 -1.20 -13.28
C SER A 129 15.79 0.00 -12.39
N LYS A 130 14.89 1.00 -12.30
CA LYS A 130 15.02 2.16 -11.41
C LYS A 130 15.07 1.73 -9.93
N VAL A 131 14.19 0.82 -9.53
CA VAL A 131 14.15 0.29 -8.16
C VAL A 131 15.40 -0.54 -7.86
N ALA A 132 15.83 -1.38 -8.80
CA ALA A 132 17.04 -2.18 -8.66
C ALA A 132 18.29 -1.29 -8.49
N ALA A 133 18.41 -0.21 -9.28
CA ALA A 133 19.49 0.76 -9.15
C ALA A 133 19.50 1.44 -7.77
N MET A 134 18.33 1.85 -7.27
CA MET A 134 18.18 2.49 -5.96
C MET A 134 18.57 1.57 -4.81
N VAL A 135 18.15 0.29 -4.86
CA VAL A 135 18.54 -0.73 -3.86
C VAL A 135 20.04 -0.94 -3.86
N LEU A 136 20.65 -1.06 -5.07
CA LEU A 136 22.08 -1.22 -5.23
C LEU A 136 22.85 -0.01 -4.71
N GLU A 137 22.40 1.20 -5.03
CA GLU A 137 23.03 2.44 -4.55
C GLU A 137 22.95 2.59 -3.03
N GLY A 138 21.83 2.22 -2.43
CA GLY A 138 21.66 2.17 -0.98
C GLY A 138 22.61 1.14 -0.33
N TYR A 139 22.81 -0.01 -0.96
CA TYR A 139 23.76 -1.04 -0.51
C TYR A 139 25.22 -0.58 -0.63
N LEU A 140 25.59 0.08 -1.74
CA LEU A 140 26.94 0.56 -1.98
C LEU A 140 27.35 1.75 -1.09
N LYS A 141 26.39 2.63 -0.75
CA LYS A 141 26.63 3.82 0.09
C LYS A 141 26.70 3.53 1.59
N GLY A 142 26.33 2.36 2.06
CA GLY A 142 26.40 2.06 3.49
C GLY A 142 25.92 0.69 3.88
N GLY A 143 26.72 -0.34 3.64
CA GLY A 143 26.41 -1.68 4.07
C GLY A 143 25.86 -1.75 5.49
N THR A 144 24.75 -2.45 5.70
CA THR A 144 24.05 -2.80 6.96
C THR A 144 23.43 -1.66 7.78
N LYS A 145 23.87 -0.39 7.64
CA LYS A 145 23.25 0.74 8.35
C LYS A 145 22.14 1.44 7.55
N ALA A 146 22.09 1.31 6.22
CA ALA A 146 21.08 1.97 5.38
C ALA A 146 19.68 1.37 5.59
N ALA A 147 19.56 0.08 5.80
CA ALA A 147 18.28 -0.56 6.16
C ALA A 147 17.79 -0.12 7.57
N ALA A 148 18.73 0.12 8.50
CA ALA A 148 18.42 0.59 9.86
C ALA A 148 18.12 2.11 9.92
N VAL A 149 18.66 2.91 8.99
CA VAL A 149 18.42 4.37 8.94
C VAL A 149 17.04 4.70 8.33
N ALA A 150 16.51 3.84 7.45
CA ALA A 150 15.15 3.98 6.94
C ALA A 150 14.08 3.71 8.03
N VAL A 151 14.36 2.82 8.99
CA VAL A 151 13.47 2.51 10.13
C VAL A 151 13.36 3.66 11.13
N GLY A 152 14.32 4.59 11.15
CA GLY A 152 14.40 5.65 12.17
C GLY A 152 13.53 6.91 11.94
N ARG A 153 12.83 7.03 10.79
CA ARG A 153 12.00 8.22 10.48
C ARG A 153 10.51 7.99 10.56
N ASP A 154 10.07 6.78 10.77
CA ASP A 154 8.66 6.50 10.91
C ASP A 154 8.21 6.75 12.35
N ARG A 155 7.87 8.02 12.62
CA ARG A 155 7.42 8.43 13.95
C ARG A 155 6.04 7.87 14.32
N LEU A 156 5.28 7.32 13.35
CA LEU A 156 3.92 6.84 13.57
C LEU A 156 3.86 5.33 13.66
N THR A 157 3.10 4.84 14.63
CA THR A 157 2.69 3.43 14.66
C THR A 157 1.69 3.13 13.52
N PRO A 158 1.48 1.87 13.13
CA PRO A 158 0.45 1.50 12.15
C PRO A 158 -0.91 2.11 12.47
N ARG A 159 -1.34 2.06 13.73
CA ARG A 159 -2.60 2.63 14.20
C ARG A 159 -2.65 4.16 14.08
N GLU A 160 -1.57 4.83 14.39
CA GLU A 160 -1.46 6.28 14.22
C GLU A 160 -1.51 6.67 12.74
N ARG A 161 -0.96 5.87 11.82
CA ARG A 161 -1.05 6.10 10.37
C ARG A 161 -2.48 6.00 9.86
N GLU A 162 -3.24 4.99 10.29
CA GLU A 162 -4.67 4.86 9.94
C GLU A 162 -5.46 6.09 10.41
N VAL A 163 -5.19 6.58 11.63
CA VAL A 163 -5.83 7.80 12.16
C VAL A 163 -5.45 9.01 11.31
N VAL A 164 -4.17 9.17 10.96
CA VAL A 164 -3.68 10.27 10.10
C VAL A 164 -4.34 10.19 8.72
N GLN A 165 -4.43 9.02 8.12
CA GLN A 165 -5.07 8.82 6.82
C GLN A 165 -6.53 9.28 6.85
N LEU A 166 -7.33 8.76 7.76
CA LEU A 166 -8.76 9.11 7.87
C LEU A 166 -8.98 10.61 8.15
N LEU A 167 -8.16 11.21 9.01
CA LEU A 167 -8.23 12.65 9.26
C LEU A 167 -7.83 13.47 8.02
N ALA A 168 -6.83 13.04 7.27
CA ALA A 168 -6.40 13.70 6.04
C ALA A 168 -7.40 13.54 4.89
N GLU A 169 -8.19 12.45 4.90
CA GLU A 169 -9.34 12.22 4.02
C GLU A 169 -10.57 13.07 4.42
N GLY A 170 -10.44 13.93 5.44
CA GLY A 170 -11.51 14.84 5.89
C GLY A 170 -12.49 14.24 6.90
N LYS A 171 -12.22 13.02 7.43
CA LYS A 171 -13.08 12.44 8.46
C LYS A 171 -12.95 13.20 9.78
N SER A 172 -14.09 13.46 10.43
CA SER A 172 -14.13 13.96 11.80
C SER A 172 -13.62 12.90 12.78
N THR A 173 -13.18 13.32 13.97
CA THR A 173 -12.73 12.39 15.01
C THR A 173 -13.79 11.35 15.42
N LYS A 174 -15.09 11.71 15.30
CA LYS A 174 -16.19 10.77 15.53
C LYS A 174 -16.25 9.69 14.44
N GLU A 175 -16.12 10.09 13.17
CA GLU A 175 -16.10 9.15 12.04
C GLU A 175 -14.85 8.25 12.08
N VAL A 176 -13.70 8.81 12.48
CA VAL A 176 -12.48 8.03 12.73
C VAL A 176 -12.73 6.97 13.82
N ALA A 177 -13.40 7.34 14.91
CA ALA A 177 -13.72 6.42 15.99
C ALA A 177 -14.59 5.25 15.47
N VAL A 178 -15.64 5.55 14.69
CA VAL A 178 -16.51 4.54 14.09
C VAL A 178 -15.72 3.64 13.12
N ALA A 179 -14.97 4.23 12.19
CA ALA A 179 -14.20 3.49 11.18
C ALA A 179 -13.15 2.55 11.80
N LEU A 180 -12.65 2.92 12.97
CA LEU A 180 -11.58 2.17 13.66
C LEU A 180 -12.08 1.28 14.81
N GLY A 181 -13.39 1.25 15.09
CA GLY A 181 -13.97 0.51 16.21
C GLY A 181 -13.49 1.02 17.57
N LEU A 182 -13.27 2.35 17.71
CA LEU A 182 -12.77 2.99 18.92
C LEU A 182 -13.86 3.82 19.60
N SER A 183 -13.65 4.15 20.89
CA SER A 183 -14.40 5.23 21.52
C SER A 183 -13.96 6.58 20.94
N VAL A 184 -14.86 7.58 20.90
CA VAL A 184 -14.53 8.94 20.47
C VAL A 184 -13.38 9.51 21.30
N LYS A 185 -13.38 9.27 22.60
CA LYS A 185 -12.31 9.71 23.51
C LYS A 185 -10.96 9.08 23.16
N THR A 186 -10.95 7.81 22.76
CA THR A 186 -9.71 7.13 22.32
C THR A 186 -9.19 7.75 21.03
N ALA A 187 -10.08 8.03 20.06
CA ALA A 187 -9.71 8.67 18.80
C ALA A 187 -9.17 10.12 19.03
N GLU A 188 -9.77 10.88 19.94
CA GLU A 188 -9.27 12.20 20.36
C GLU A 188 -7.87 12.10 20.98
N THR A 189 -7.63 11.10 21.82
CA THR A 189 -6.32 10.83 22.42
C THR A 189 -5.28 10.51 21.35
N HIS A 190 -5.60 9.64 20.39
CA HIS A 190 -4.71 9.36 19.27
C HIS A 190 -4.39 10.62 18.48
N ARG A 191 -5.42 11.40 18.08
CA ARG A 191 -5.22 12.66 17.37
C ARG A 191 -4.29 13.61 18.14
N SER A 192 -4.53 13.85 19.41
CA SER A 192 -3.72 14.74 20.25
C SER A 192 -2.27 14.25 20.36
N ASN A 193 -2.07 12.94 20.54
CA ASN A 193 -0.74 12.35 20.60
C ASN A 193 0.00 12.48 19.25
N ILE A 194 -0.68 12.26 18.12
CA ILE A 194 -0.12 12.41 16.77
C ILE A 194 0.31 13.86 16.55
N MET A 195 -0.58 14.83 16.80
CA MET A 195 -0.27 16.26 16.63
C MET A 195 0.97 16.66 17.44
N ARG A 196 1.05 16.25 18.70
CA ARG A 196 2.21 16.51 19.57
C ARG A 196 3.47 15.81 19.07
N LYS A 197 3.39 14.53 18.70
CA LYS A 197 4.50 13.70 18.24
C LYS A 197 5.13 14.22 16.95
N LEU A 198 4.30 14.74 16.05
CA LEU A 198 4.71 15.31 14.78
C LEU A 198 4.96 16.81 14.82
N GLN A 199 4.70 17.46 15.97
CA GLN A 199 4.79 18.91 16.15
C GLN A 199 3.90 19.68 15.15
N LEU A 200 2.69 19.18 14.90
CA LEU A 200 1.71 19.80 14.03
C LEU A 200 0.75 20.68 14.84
N HIS A 201 0.38 21.82 14.30
CA HIS A 201 -0.46 22.80 14.98
C HIS A 201 -1.87 22.93 14.38
N SER A 202 -2.06 22.43 13.16
CA SER A 202 -3.33 22.51 12.46
C SER A 202 -3.68 21.22 11.70
N VAL A 203 -4.95 21.06 11.34
CA VAL A 203 -5.38 19.96 10.45
C VAL A 203 -4.73 20.10 9.08
N SER A 204 -4.52 21.33 8.60
CA SER A 204 -3.83 21.58 7.34
C SER A 204 -2.38 21.05 7.38
N ASP A 205 -1.66 21.24 8.49
CA ASP A 205 -0.32 20.67 8.67
C ASP A 205 -0.35 19.14 8.62
N LEU A 206 -1.38 18.53 9.21
CA LEU A 206 -1.56 17.08 9.19
C LEU A 206 -1.83 16.57 7.77
N VAL A 207 -2.67 17.25 6.99
CA VAL A 207 -2.92 16.91 5.58
C VAL A 207 -1.63 17.02 4.77
N LEU A 208 -0.88 18.11 4.92
CA LEU A 208 0.41 18.29 4.25
C LEU A 208 1.42 17.20 4.64
N TYR A 209 1.46 16.83 5.93
CA TYR A 209 2.27 15.72 6.41
C TYR A 209 1.86 14.40 5.74
N ALA A 210 0.55 14.11 5.69
CA ALA A 210 0.02 12.88 5.10
C ALA A 210 0.36 12.76 3.61
N VAL A 211 0.22 13.86 2.85
CA VAL A 211 0.61 13.91 1.43
C VAL A 211 2.10 13.70 1.25
N ARG A 212 2.94 14.43 2.00
CA ARG A 212 4.41 14.32 1.91
C ARG A 212 4.97 12.95 2.29
N ASN A 213 4.25 12.20 3.12
CA ASN A 213 4.65 10.86 3.58
C ASN A 213 3.85 9.75 2.88
N ASN A 214 3.20 10.02 1.75
CA ASN A 214 2.44 9.07 0.94
C ASN A 214 1.38 8.27 1.74
N ILE A 215 0.84 8.89 2.82
CA ILE A 215 -0.26 8.30 3.60
C ILE A 215 -1.58 8.50 2.86
N VAL A 216 -1.75 9.66 2.21
CA VAL A 216 -2.85 9.96 1.29
C VAL A 216 -2.32 10.52 -0.03
N HIS A 217 -3.04 10.27 -1.10
CA HIS A 217 -2.75 10.83 -2.42
C HIS A 217 -3.75 11.93 -2.74
N VAL A 218 -3.26 13.03 -3.31
CA VAL A 218 -4.13 14.08 -3.84
C VAL A 218 -4.52 13.66 -5.26
N VAL A 219 -5.78 13.31 -5.45
CA VAL A 219 -6.33 13.20 -6.80
C VAL A 219 -6.36 14.62 -7.36
N GLN A 220 -5.47 14.94 -8.30
CA GLN A 220 -5.61 16.16 -9.08
C GLN A 220 -6.88 15.99 -9.94
N SER A 221 -8.00 16.50 -9.46
CA SER A 221 -9.16 16.75 -10.32
C SER A 221 -8.70 17.80 -11.33
N THR A 222 -8.40 17.36 -12.54
CA THR A 222 -8.28 18.28 -13.68
C THR A 222 -9.66 18.91 -13.84
N ILE A 223 -9.81 20.11 -13.31
CA ILE A 223 -10.98 20.94 -13.61
C ILE A 223 -10.67 21.50 -15.00
N ASP A 224 -11.34 20.95 -16.02
CA ASP A 224 -11.47 21.56 -17.34
C ASP A 224 -12.47 22.73 -17.24
#